data_97d8207ca1e5e54ab7852e36f5e54745
#
_entry.id   97d8207ca1e5e54ab7852e36f5e54745
#
_cell.length_a   1.000
_cell.length_b   1.000
_cell.length_c   1.000
_cell.angle_alpha   90.00
_cell.angle_beta   90.00
_cell.angle_gamma   90.00
#
_symmetry.space_group_name_H-M   'P 1'
#
loop_
_entity.id
_entity.type
_entity.pdbx_description
1 polymer ?
#
loop_
_entity_poly.entity_id
_entity_poly.type
_entity_poly.pdbx_seq_one_letter_code
_entity_poly.pdbx_strand_id
1 'polypeptide(L)'
;MKAIVSVLSVLALAASLSAHAQVKVGVVNSATGPTAMVGIPQKNAMAMLPKKVGNTSIEYIFYDDASDPTQSVQLVKKLLSDHKMDALIGPSGSANVMGLITFLAEAQTPTLAPVGTPAAVLPMDDKKRWIFKTHANDDVMAEFLIDHMKKRGVKSVGFVGYSDPYGEGWYRAFAPLAEKAGLQIVANERYARTDTSVIGQVVKLLSAKPDAVLIAGVSAGAVPPHQGLIEKGYKGLIYHTHGSSAPDFIKIGGKSVEGALIAASITLLPEELPDSNPSKKLAIAFVNEYKQIYGNRPPIFAAGVFDAGIMLQNALPQALGKAKPGTPEFRMALRDALEGAKNLVVSQGVVSITPTDHAGFDKRSGVMVTVKDGKFATLNE
;
A
#
# COMPACT_ATOMS: atom_id res chain seq x y z
N MET A 1 -44.96 -47.05 -16.73
CA MET A 1 -43.49 -46.80 -16.88
C MET A 1 -43.19 -45.44 -17.55
N LYS A 2 -44.00 -44.89 -18.48
CA LYS A 2 -43.71 -43.60 -19.15
C LYS A 2 -43.83 -42.35 -18.25
N ALA A 3 -44.67 -42.36 -17.21
CA ALA A 3 -44.87 -41.22 -16.30
C ALA A 3 -43.72 -41.02 -15.28
N ILE A 4 -43.01 -42.07 -14.90
CA ILE A 4 -41.91 -42.01 -13.92
C ILE A 4 -40.64 -41.41 -14.53
N VAL A 5 -40.41 -41.62 -15.83
CA VAL A 5 -39.26 -41.08 -16.55
C VAL A 5 -39.35 -39.55 -16.71
N SER A 6 -40.58 -39.00 -16.90
CA SER A 6 -40.77 -37.56 -17.05
C SER A 6 -40.56 -36.76 -15.74
N VAL A 7 -40.86 -37.35 -14.58
CA VAL A 7 -40.67 -36.68 -13.28
C VAL A 7 -39.20 -36.61 -12.88
N LEU A 8 -38.39 -37.64 -13.19
CA LEU A 8 -36.95 -37.66 -12.96
C LEU A 8 -36.19 -36.64 -13.84
N SER A 9 -36.65 -36.40 -15.08
CA SER A 9 -36.05 -35.41 -15.98
C SER A 9 -36.29 -33.95 -15.52
N VAL A 10 -37.43 -33.66 -14.91
CA VAL A 10 -37.74 -32.32 -14.36
C VAL A 10 -36.95 -32.05 -13.06
N LEU A 11 -36.77 -33.06 -12.21
CA LEU A 11 -35.92 -32.91 -11.01
C LEU A 11 -34.43 -32.72 -11.33
N ALA A 12 -33.92 -33.36 -12.39
CA ALA A 12 -32.52 -33.19 -12.82
C ALA A 12 -32.25 -31.78 -13.41
N LEU A 13 -33.24 -31.15 -14.04
CA LEU A 13 -33.16 -29.76 -14.53
C LEU A 13 -33.19 -28.73 -13.41
N ALA A 14 -33.88 -28.99 -12.31
CA ALA A 14 -33.96 -28.07 -11.15
C ALA A 14 -32.70 -28.09 -10.29
N ALA A 15 -31.90 -29.16 -10.32
CA ALA A 15 -30.62 -29.25 -9.58
C ALA A 15 -29.47 -28.51 -10.27
N SER A 16 -29.63 -28.05 -11.51
CA SER A 16 -28.59 -27.41 -12.29
C SER A 16 -28.48 -25.87 -12.09
N LEU A 17 -29.32 -25.27 -11.25
CA LEU A 17 -29.50 -23.80 -11.16
C LEU A 17 -28.85 -23.14 -9.96
N SER A 18 -28.02 -23.84 -9.19
CA SER A 18 -27.30 -23.24 -8.06
C SER A 18 -25.79 -23.15 -8.30
N ALA A 19 -25.36 -22.83 -9.51
CA ALA A 19 -24.03 -22.29 -9.66
C ALA A 19 -24.06 -20.86 -9.05
N HIS A 20 -23.83 -20.77 -7.74
CA HIS A 20 -23.70 -19.47 -7.10
C HIS A 20 -22.55 -18.74 -7.80
N ALA A 21 -22.87 -17.58 -8.35
CA ALA A 21 -21.84 -16.73 -8.95
C ALA A 21 -20.72 -16.52 -7.90
N GLN A 22 -19.50 -16.94 -8.22
CA GLN A 22 -18.33 -16.80 -7.36
C GLN A 22 -17.41 -15.79 -7.99
N VAL A 23 -17.05 -14.75 -7.24
CA VAL A 23 -16.00 -13.82 -7.65
C VAL A 23 -14.65 -14.40 -7.24
N LYS A 24 -13.71 -14.46 -8.17
CA LYS A 24 -12.34 -14.95 -7.91
C LYS A 24 -11.36 -13.81 -7.88
N VAL A 25 -10.70 -13.64 -6.74
CA VAL A 25 -9.71 -12.61 -6.51
C VAL A 25 -8.35 -13.27 -6.34
N GLY A 26 -7.43 -13.00 -7.27
CA GLY A 26 -6.03 -13.36 -7.11
C GLY A 26 -5.38 -12.50 -6.04
N VAL A 27 -4.48 -13.07 -5.26
CA VAL A 27 -3.64 -12.33 -4.31
C VAL A 27 -2.20 -12.71 -4.58
N VAL A 28 -1.41 -11.79 -5.11
CA VAL A 28 0.03 -11.96 -5.31
C VAL A 28 0.76 -11.05 -4.33
N ASN A 29 1.68 -11.63 -3.56
CA ASN A 29 2.24 -10.93 -2.42
C ASN A 29 3.65 -11.43 -2.14
N SER A 30 4.53 -10.57 -1.64
CA SER A 30 5.94 -10.91 -1.34
C SER A 30 6.07 -11.43 0.09
N ALA A 31 5.52 -12.62 0.39
CA ALA A 31 5.61 -13.22 1.73
C ALA A 31 7.01 -13.74 2.05
N THR A 32 7.88 -13.89 1.03
CA THR A 32 9.31 -14.21 1.17
C THR A 32 10.17 -13.20 0.38
N GLY A 33 11.50 -13.29 0.54
CA GLY A 33 12.45 -12.40 -0.14
C GLY A 33 12.64 -11.02 0.53
N PRO A 34 13.33 -10.07 -0.13
CA PRO A 34 13.75 -8.78 0.46
C PRO A 34 12.61 -7.85 0.89
N THR A 35 11.38 -8.07 0.41
CA THR A 35 10.20 -7.29 0.81
C THR A 35 9.23 -8.04 1.72
N ALA A 36 9.66 -9.18 2.29
CA ALA A 36 8.82 -10.01 3.16
C ALA A 36 8.24 -9.25 4.37
N MET A 37 8.99 -8.27 4.91
CA MET A 37 8.52 -7.40 5.99
C MET A 37 7.27 -6.58 5.62
N VAL A 38 7.05 -6.34 4.33
CA VAL A 38 5.83 -5.71 3.80
C VAL A 38 4.78 -6.78 3.48
N GLY A 39 5.19 -7.85 2.83
CA GLY A 39 4.29 -8.88 2.32
C GLY A 39 3.66 -9.77 3.40
N ILE A 40 4.39 -10.13 4.45
CA ILE A 40 3.85 -10.95 5.53
C ILE A 40 2.63 -10.31 6.21
N PRO A 41 2.68 -9.03 6.67
CA PRO A 41 1.49 -8.37 7.21
C PRO A 41 0.33 -8.26 6.22
N GLN A 42 0.63 -8.05 4.94
CA GLN A 42 -0.37 -8.01 3.88
C GLN A 42 -1.04 -9.38 3.70
N LYS A 43 -0.25 -10.48 3.67
CA LYS A 43 -0.77 -11.85 3.67
C LYS A 43 -1.65 -12.13 4.88
N ASN A 44 -1.21 -11.70 6.06
CA ASN A 44 -1.99 -11.88 7.29
C ASN A 44 -3.35 -11.18 7.19
N ALA A 45 -3.43 -9.98 6.64
CA ALA A 45 -4.67 -9.24 6.46
C ALA A 45 -5.70 -9.94 5.55
N MET A 46 -5.29 -10.94 4.77
CA MET A 46 -6.23 -11.76 3.98
C MET A 46 -7.27 -12.48 4.85
N ALA A 47 -6.95 -12.81 6.10
CA ALA A 47 -7.90 -13.43 7.03
C ALA A 47 -9.12 -12.53 7.34
N MET A 48 -8.95 -11.22 7.14
CA MET A 48 -9.95 -10.17 7.40
C MET A 48 -10.72 -9.75 6.14
N LEU A 49 -10.40 -10.33 4.99
CA LEU A 49 -11.10 -10.03 3.73
C LEU A 49 -12.54 -10.56 3.74
N PRO A 50 -13.49 -9.84 3.11
CA PRO A 50 -14.89 -10.26 3.04
C PRO A 50 -15.02 -11.56 2.25
N LYS A 51 -15.66 -12.57 2.80
CA LYS A 51 -15.88 -13.87 2.14
C LYS A 51 -17.10 -13.89 1.20
N LYS A 52 -17.94 -12.86 1.27
CA LYS A 52 -19.13 -12.70 0.44
C LYS A 52 -19.55 -11.24 0.33
N VAL A 53 -20.24 -10.91 -0.75
CA VAL A 53 -20.97 -9.64 -0.93
C VAL A 53 -22.39 -9.97 -1.40
N GLY A 54 -23.38 -9.59 -0.59
CA GLY A 54 -24.74 -10.08 -0.77
C GLY A 54 -24.77 -11.62 -0.74
N ASN A 55 -25.31 -12.23 -1.77
CA ASN A 55 -25.38 -13.69 -1.92
C ASN A 55 -24.20 -14.27 -2.73
N THR A 56 -23.28 -13.43 -3.20
CA THR A 56 -22.13 -13.87 -4.02
C THR A 56 -20.93 -14.14 -3.13
N SER A 57 -20.37 -15.35 -3.22
CA SER A 57 -19.14 -15.72 -2.52
C SER A 57 -17.90 -15.12 -3.21
N ILE A 58 -16.85 -14.89 -2.43
CA ILE A 58 -15.54 -14.44 -2.92
C ILE A 58 -14.52 -15.51 -2.57
N GLU A 59 -13.79 -15.99 -3.57
CA GLU A 59 -12.64 -16.88 -3.41
C GLU A 59 -11.36 -16.08 -3.56
N TYR A 60 -10.44 -16.20 -2.60
CA TYR A 60 -9.11 -15.59 -2.66
C TYR A 60 -8.05 -16.66 -2.92
N ILE A 61 -7.28 -16.48 -3.99
CA ILE A 61 -6.26 -17.42 -4.44
C ILE A 61 -4.89 -16.78 -4.26
N PHE A 62 -4.12 -17.28 -3.31
CA PHE A 62 -2.86 -16.69 -2.88
C PHE A 62 -1.66 -17.33 -3.59
N TYR A 63 -0.72 -16.47 -4.04
CA TYR A 63 0.63 -16.85 -4.47
C TYR A 63 1.68 -15.90 -3.89
N ASP A 64 2.84 -16.46 -3.52
CA ASP A 64 4.03 -15.74 -3.08
C ASP A 64 4.95 -15.50 -4.29
N ASP A 65 5.26 -14.24 -4.57
CA ASP A 65 6.16 -13.84 -5.67
C ASP A 65 7.63 -13.75 -5.24
N ALA A 66 7.95 -14.11 -4.01
CA ALA A 66 9.30 -14.07 -3.43
C ALA A 66 10.03 -12.72 -3.64
N SER A 67 9.28 -11.62 -3.77
CA SER A 67 9.80 -10.26 -4.07
C SER A 67 10.40 -10.11 -5.48
N ASP A 68 10.13 -11.05 -6.38
CA ASP A 68 10.65 -11.03 -7.76
C ASP A 68 9.57 -10.51 -8.73
N PRO A 69 9.82 -9.37 -9.42
CA PRO A 69 8.86 -8.82 -10.40
C PRO A 69 8.56 -9.77 -11.57
N THR A 70 9.54 -10.59 -12.01
CA THR A 70 9.32 -11.55 -13.08
C THR A 70 8.40 -12.67 -12.62
N GLN A 71 8.59 -13.16 -11.40
CA GLN A 71 7.72 -14.15 -10.78
C GLN A 71 6.30 -13.62 -10.58
N SER A 72 6.14 -12.34 -10.17
CA SER A 72 4.83 -11.69 -10.09
C SER A 72 4.07 -11.81 -11.41
N VAL A 73 4.73 -11.53 -12.54
CA VAL A 73 4.11 -11.64 -13.88
C VAL A 73 3.69 -13.09 -14.18
N GLN A 74 4.53 -14.08 -13.89
CA GLN A 74 4.21 -15.50 -14.13
C GLN A 74 3.01 -15.95 -13.29
N LEU A 75 2.96 -15.56 -12.02
CA LEU A 75 1.87 -15.92 -11.12
C LEU A 75 0.55 -15.24 -11.50
N VAL A 76 0.59 -13.97 -11.93
CA VAL A 76 -0.62 -13.30 -12.43
C VAL A 76 -1.12 -13.93 -13.72
N LYS A 77 -0.24 -14.33 -14.64
CA LYS A 77 -0.62 -15.12 -15.84
C LYS A 77 -1.32 -16.41 -15.45
N LYS A 78 -0.78 -17.14 -14.46
CA LYS A 78 -1.37 -18.38 -13.96
C LYS A 78 -2.74 -18.15 -13.32
N LEU A 79 -2.93 -17.07 -12.55
CA LEU A 79 -4.22 -16.71 -11.98
C LEU A 79 -5.29 -16.44 -13.05
N LEU A 80 -4.90 -15.83 -14.17
CA LEU A 80 -5.80 -15.57 -15.29
C LEU A 80 -6.12 -16.82 -16.09
N SER A 81 -5.12 -17.66 -16.44
CA SER A 81 -5.33 -18.84 -17.26
C SER A 81 -6.07 -19.95 -16.52
N ASP A 82 -5.60 -20.30 -15.32
CA ASP A 82 -6.06 -21.47 -14.58
C ASP A 82 -7.30 -21.20 -13.74
N HIS A 83 -7.37 -19.98 -13.18
CA HIS A 83 -8.43 -19.62 -12.23
C HIS A 83 -9.45 -18.64 -12.80
N LYS A 84 -9.17 -17.97 -13.93
CA LYS A 84 -10.05 -16.94 -14.54
C LYS A 84 -10.40 -15.85 -13.51
N MET A 85 -9.40 -15.30 -12.81
CA MET A 85 -9.62 -14.29 -11.78
C MET A 85 -10.32 -13.05 -12.32
N ASP A 86 -11.16 -12.44 -11.49
CA ASP A 86 -11.91 -11.23 -11.78
C ASP A 86 -11.17 -9.95 -11.36
N ALA A 87 -10.36 -10.05 -10.31
CA ALA A 87 -9.54 -8.95 -9.78
C ALA A 87 -8.25 -9.48 -9.16
N LEU A 88 -7.27 -8.58 -8.99
CA LEU A 88 -6.03 -8.84 -8.28
C LEU A 88 -5.93 -7.94 -7.05
N ILE A 89 -5.49 -8.48 -5.91
CA ILE A 89 -4.95 -7.73 -4.78
C ILE A 89 -3.44 -7.95 -4.75
N GLY A 90 -2.67 -6.86 -4.76
CA GLY A 90 -1.22 -6.94 -4.82
C GLY A 90 -0.66 -6.28 -6.09
N PRO A 91 0.65 -6.52 -6.36
CA PRO A 91 1.67 -7.12 -5.49
C PRO A 91 2.12 -6.20 -4.35
N SER A 92 3.01 -6.70 -3.47
CA SER A 92 3.49 -5.95 -2.30
C SER A 92 4.49 -4.84 -2.61
N GLY A 93 5.28 -4.98 -3.66
CA GLY A 93 6.41 -4.11 -3.96
C GLY A 93 6.15 -3.15 -5.11
N SER A 94 6.73 -1.93 -5.04
CA SER A 94 6.66 -0.96 -6.14
C SER A 94 7.28 -1.50 -7.44
N ALA A 95 8.41 -2.21 -7.36
CA ALA A 95 9.03 -2.85 -8.53
C ALA A 95 8.12 -3.90 -9.17
N ASN A 96 7.44 -4.71 -8.34
CA ASN A 96 6.56 -5.78 -8.79
C ASN A 96 5.33 -5.21 -9.52
N VAL A 97 4.67 -4.17 -8.98
CA VAL A 97 3.52 -3.56 -9.65
C VAL A 97 3.91 -2.89 -10.96
N MET A 98 5.06 -2.21 -11.01
CA MET A 98 5.54 -1.58 -12.25
C MET A 98 5.75 -2.59 -13.38
N GLY A 99 6.23 -3.79 -13.07
CA GLY A 99 6.37 -4.89 -14.01
C GLY A 99 5.04 -5.47 -14.54
N LEU A 100 3.93 -5.23 -13.83
CA LEU A 100 2.61 -5.78 -14.16
C LEU A 100 1.72 -4.82 -14.98
N ILE A 101 2.01 -3.52 -15.01
CA ILE A 101 1.10 -2.48 -15.58
C ILE A 101 0.60 -2.84 -16.98
N THR A 102 1.52 -3.10 -17.90
CA THR A 102 1.15 -3.41 -19.30
C THR A 102 0.35 -4.69 -19.40
N PHE A 103 0.77 -5.73 -18.66
CA PHE A 103 0.11 -7.03 -18.69
C PHE A 103 -1.32 -6.97 -18.10
N LEU A 104 -1.52 -6.27 -16.99
CA LEU A 104 -2.83 -6.10 -16.36
C LEU A 104 -3.81 -5.31 -17.25
N ALA A 105 -3.29 -4.32 -17.97
CA ALA A 105 -4.07 -3.57 -18.96
C ALA A 105 -4.51 -4.44 -20.14
N GLU A 106 -3.60 -5.22 -20.72
CA GLU A 106 -3.89 -6.17 -21.82
C GLU A 106 -4.92 -7.23 -21.37
N ALA A 107 -4.79 -7.74 -20.15
CA ALA A 107 -5.72 -8.70 -19.56
C ALA A 107 -7.02 -8.05 -19.06
N GLN A 108 -7.14 -6.72 -19.09
CA GLN A 108 -8.29 -5.97 -18.60
C GLN A 108 -8.69 -6.39 -17.17
N THR A 109 -7.71 -6.42 -16.25
CA THR A 109 -7.91 -6.93 -14.89
C THR A 109 -7.73 -5.82 -13.86
N PRO A 110 -8.81 -5.40 -13.16
CA PRO A 110 -8.71 -4.41 -12.10
C PRO A 110 -7.86 -4.94 -10.96
N THR A 111 -6.92 -4.10 -10.50
CA THR A 111 -5.91 -4.46 -9.52
C THR A 111 -5.90 -3.47 -8.38
N LEU A 112 -6.05 -3.96 -7.15
CA LEU A 112 -5.94 -3.19 -5.92
C LEU A 112 -4.53 -3.35 -5.37
N ALA A 113 -3.70 -2.32 -5.55
CA ALA A 113 -2.26 -2.39 -5.31
C ALA A 113 -1.87 -1.70 -3.99
N PRO A 114 -1.46 -2.46 -2.94
CA PRO A 114 -1.02 -1.92 -1.66
C PRO A 114 0.44 -1.45 -1.71
N VAL A 115 0.73 -0.46 -2.58
CA VAL A 115 2.07 0.07 -2.83
C VAL A 115 2.14 1.58 -2.63
N GLY A 116 3.31 2.12 -2.25
CA GLY A 116 3.52 3.55 -2.04
C GLY A 116 3.66 4.35 -3.34
N THR A 117 4.44 3.84 -4.31
CA THR A 117 4.82 4.61 -5.50
C THR A 117 3.62 5.18 -6.27
N PRO A 118 3.58 6.50 -6.53
CA PRO A 118 2.56 7.10 -7.39
C PRO A 118 2.70 6.67 -8.86
N ALA A 119 3.88 6.21 -9.29
CA ALA A 119 4.13 5.80 -10.67
C ALA A 119 3.24 4.63 -11.14
N ALA A 120 2.66 3.87 -10.20
CA ALA A 120 1.71 2.80 -10.51
C ALA A 120 0.40 3.34 -11.14
N VAL A 121 0.02 4.59 -10.82
CA VAL A 121 -1.23 5.23 -11.25
C VAL A 121 -1.02 6.60 -11.90
N LEU A 122 0.15 7.23 -11.76
CA LEU A 122 0.43 8.58 -12.29
C LEU A 122 1.69 8.60 -13.19
N PRO A 123 1.73 9.48 -14.23
CA PRO A 123 0.55 10.13 -14.80
C PRO A 123 -0.42 9.07 -15.30
N MET A 124 -1.74 9.34 -15.20
CA MET A 124 -2.76 8.39 -15.67
C MET A 124 -2.65 8.19 -17.18
N ASP A 125 -2.78 6.96 -17.63
CA ASP A 125 -2.84 6.52 -19.01
C ASP A 125 -3.77 5.30 -19.15
N ASP A 126 -3.98 4.84 -20.39
CA ASP A 126 -4.88 3.70 -20.67
C ASP A 126 -4.44 2.38 -20.00
N LYS A 127 -3.14 2.23 -19.68
CA LYS A 127 -2.63 1.04 -19.01
C LYS A 127 -2.86 1.12 -17.52
N LYS A 128 -2.55 2.26 -16.91
CA LYS A 128 -2.64 2.47 -15.46
C LYS A 128 -4.08 2.56 -14.93
N ARG A 129 -5.04 2.82 -15.82
CA ARG A 129 -6.46 2.84 -15.44
C ARG A 129 -7.00 1.51 -14.88
N TRP A 130 -6.22 0.43 -14.97
CA TRP A 130 -6.55 -0.89 -14.39
C TRP A 130 -5.99 -1.07 -12.99
N ILE A 131 -5.23 -0.09 -12.47
CA ILE A 131 -4.60 -0.16 -11.16
C ILE A 131 -5.22 0.89 -10.24
N PHE A 132 -5.61 0.46 -9.04
CA PHE A 132 -6.14 1.27 -7.95
C PHE A 132 -5.23 1.10 -6.75
N LYS A 133 -4.73 2.19 -6.19
CA LYS A 133 -3.90 2.11 -5.00
C LYS A 133 -4.77 2.00 -3.75
N THR A 134 -4.30 1.22 -2.80
CA THR A 134 -4.91 1.08 -1.47
C THR A 134 -4.08 1.75 -0.37
N HIS A 135 -3.08 2.56 -0.77
CA HIS A 135 -2.32 3.47 0.08
C HIS A 135 -2.31 4.86 -0.56
N ALA A 136 -2.22 5.90 0.27
CA ALA A 136 -2.00 7.25 -0.21
C ALA A 136 -0.78 7.34 -1.13
N ASN A 137 -0.79 8.27 -2.06
CA ASN A 137 0.39 8.58 -2.87
C ASN A 137 1.49 9.19 -2.00
N ASP A 138 2.74 8.97 -2.41
CA ASP A 138 3.91 9.48 -1.68
C ASP A 138 3.94 11.03 -1.62
N ASP A 139 3.32 11.74 -2.58
CA ASP A 139 3.17 13.20 -2.57
C ASP A 139 2.30 13.68 -1.41
N VAL A 140 1.20 12.99 -1.09
CA VAL A 140 0.36 13.30 0.08
C VAL A 140 1.18 13.20 1.37
N MET A 141 2.02 12.13 1.49
CA MET A 141 2.89 11.97 2.66
C MET A 141 4.05 12.98 2.67
N ALA A 142 4.58 13.33 1.50
CA ALA A 142 5.63 14.34 1.37
C ALA A 142 5.17 15.72 1.84
N GLU A 143 3.90 16.08 1.62
CA GLU A 143 3.34 17.34 2.12
C GLU A 143 3.41 17.45 3.65
N PHE A 144 3.14 16.36 4.39
CA PHE A 144 3.29 16.35 5.86
C PHE A 144 4.74 16.64 6.28
N LEU A 145 5.70 15.99 5.61
CA LEU A 145 7.12 16.20 5.89
C LEU A 145 7.54 17.63 5.61
N ILE A 146 7.13 18.19 4.48
CA ILE A 146 7.46 19.56 4.05
C ILE A 146 6.82 20.59 4.98
N ASP A 147 5.54 20.42 5.34
CA ASP A 147 4.86 21.31 6.25
C ASP A 147 5.56 21.35 7.62
N HIS A 148 5.98 20.18 8.14
CA HIS A 148 6.74 20.11 9.38
C HIS A 148 8.15 20.70 9.22
N MET A 149 8.88 20.41 8.13
CA MET A 149 10.19 21.00 7.85
C MET A 149 10.13 22.53 7.85
N LYS A 150 9.09 23.12 7.23
CA LYS A 150 8.86 24.57 7.22
C LYS A 150 8.63 25.13 8.61
N LYS A 151 7.78 24.50 9.43
CA LYS A 151 7.54 24.90 10.82
C LYS A 151 8.83 24.87 11.65
N ARG A 152 9.72 23.94 11.37
CA ARG A 152 11.02 23.80 12.05
C ARG A 152 12.12 24.68 11.46
N GLY A 153 11.81 25.53 10.46
CA GLY A 153 12.77 26.47 9.86
C GLY A 153 13.82 25.85 8.96
N VAL A 154 13.64 24.59 8.52
CA VAL A 154 14.53 23.90 7.56
C VAL A 154 14.60 24.69 6.26
N LYS A 155 15.82 24.82 5.70
CA LYS A 155 16.09 25.48 4.41
C LYS A 155 16.72 24.51 3.41
N SER A 156 17.52 23.55 3.90
CA SER A 156 18.27 22.61 3.08
C SER A 156 18.00 21.17 3.51
N VAL A 157 17.86 20.27 2.52
CA VAL A 157 17.53 18.87 2.73
C VAL A 157 18.49 17.98 1.97
N GLY A 158 19.09 16.99 2.65
CA GLY A 158 19.74 15.86 2.04
C GLY A 158 18.69 14.74 1.83
N PHE A 159 18.66 14.14 0.65
CA PHE A 159 17.85 12.98 0.38
C PHE A 159 18.71 11.72 0.27
N VAL A 160 18.28 10.62 0.90
CA VAL A 160 18.85 9.30 0.67
C VAL A 160 17.73 8.27 0.60
N GLY A 161 17.69 7.49 -0.47
CA GLY A 161 16.62 6.51 -0.70
C GLY A 161 17.11 5.25 -1.39
N TYR A 162 16.24 4.24 -1.40
CA TYR A 162 16.53 3.05 -2.20
C TYR A 162 16.74 3.38 -3.67
N SER A 163 17.63 2.62 -4.34
CA SER A 163 17.90 2.69 -5.78
C SER A 163 16.88 1.92 -6.63
N ASP A 164 15.69 1.71 -6.10
CA ASP A 164 14.59 0.98 -6.74
C ASP A 164 13.36 1.90 -7.00
N PRO A 165 12.29 1.42 -7.65
CA PRO A 165 11.10 2.22 -7.92
C PRO A 165 10.44 2.85 -6.70
N TYR A 166 10.64 2.33 -5.48
CA TYR A 166 10.15 2.95 -4.25
C TYR A 166 10.95 4.22 -3.92
N GLY A 167 12.28 4.13 -3.79
CA GLY A 167 13.11 5.29 -3.46
C GLY A 167 13.09 6.35 -4.55
N GLU A 168 13.10 5.94 -5.82
CA GLU A 168 12.98 6.87 -6.97
C GLU A 168 11.59 7.53 -7.01
N GLY A 169 10.54 6.80 -6.68
CA GLY A 169 9.18 7.33 -6.57
C GLY A 169 9.11 8.43 -5.51
N TRP A 170 9.68 8.18 -4.33
CA TRP A 170 9.74 9.15 -3.25
C TRP A 170 10.51 10.41 -3.63
N TYR A 171 11.65 10.27 -4.28
CA TYR A 171 12.41 11.44 -4.74
C TYR A 171 11.59 12.29 -5.73
N ARG A 172 10.95 11.64 -6.70
CA ARG A 172 10.11 12.33 -7.69
C ARG A 172 8.87 12.99 -7.08
N ALA A 173 8.31 12.42 -6.01
CA ALA A 173 7.18 13.02 -5.30
C ALA A 173 7.64 14.19 -4.41
N PHE A 174 8.75 14.03 -3.69
CA PHE A 174 9.24 14.99 -2.71
C PHE A 174 9.91 16.20 -3.35
N ALA A 175 10.80 16.01 -4.33
CA ALA A 175 11.69 17.06 -4.84
C ALA A 175 10.93 18.27 -5.40
N PRO A 176 9.93 18.12 -6.29
CA PRO A 176 9.18 19.27 -6.82
C PRO A 176 8.38 20.00 -5.74
N LEU A 177 7.84 19.29 -4.76
CA LEU A 177 7.10 19.87 -3.65
C LEU A 177 8.02 20.64 -2.69
N ALA A 178 9.20 20.10 -2.42
CA ALA A 178 10.23 20.73 -1.60
C ALA A 178 10.72 22.04 -2.24
N GLU A 179 11.04 22.01 -3.54
CA GLU A 179 11.45 23.19 -4.32
C GLU A 179 10.37 24.26 -4.32
N LYS A 180 9.11 23.90 -4.59
CA LYS A 180 7.96 24.82 -4.52
C LYS A 180 7.78 25.42 -3.13
N ALA A 181 8.14 24.68 -2.09
CA ALA A 181 8.08 25.15 -0.69
C ALA A 181 9.30 25.99 -0.27
N GLY A 182 10.29 26.20 -1.15
CA GLY A 182 11.52 26.94 -0.91
C GLY A 182 12.60 26.14 -0.15
N LEU A 183 12.51 24.82 -0.13
CA LEU A 183 13.54 23.93 0.41
C LEU A 183 14.56 23.57 -0.68
N GLN A 184 15.85 23.67 -0.37
CA GLN A 184 16.91 23.29 -1.29
C GLN A 184 17.34 21.84 -1.07
N ILE A 185 17.33 21.01 -2.10
CA ILE A 185 17.90 19.67 -2.03
C ILE A 185 19.40 19.77 -2.32
N VAL A 186 20.23 19.67 -1.27
CA VAL A 186 21.67 19.89 -1.34
C VAL A 186 22.46 18.60 -1.52
N ALA A 187 21.86 17.44 -1.32
CA ALA A 187 22.44 16.12 -1.59
C ALA A 187 21.32 15.13 -1.96
N ASN A 188 21.65 14.16 -2.83
CA ASN A 188 20.69 13.19 -3.34
C ASN A 188 21.37 11.84 -3.62
N GLU A 189 21.32 10.93 -2.63
CA GLU A 189 22.06 9.68 -2.63
C GLU A 189 21.13 8.46 -2.73
N ARG A 190 21.70 7.33 -3.17
CA ARG A 190 21.00 6.06 -3.32
C ARG A 190 21.74 4.91 -2.67
N TYR A 191 20.98 3.91 -2.21
CA TYR A 191 21.52 2.63 -1.73
C TYR A 191 20.58 1.48 -2.13
N ALA A 192 21.14 0.29 -2.30
CA ALA A 192 20.36 -0.90 -2.61
C ALA A 192 19.78 -1.53 -1.32
N ARG A 193 18.65 -2.27 -1.44
CA ARG A 193 18.09 -3.02 -0.30
C ARG A 193 19.03 -4.07 0.27
N THR A 194 19.97 -4.52 -0.54
CA THR A 194 20.96 -5.56 -0.20
C THR A 194 22.28 -4.96 0.29
N ASP A 195 22.45 -3.63 0.31
CA ASP A 195 23.67 -3.01 0.77
C ASP A 195 23.87 -3.25 2.26
N THR A 196 25.05 -3.74 2.61
CA THR A 196 25.47 -3.99 3.98
C THR A 196 26.11 -2.74 4.64
N SER A 197 26.45 -1.74 3.82
CA SER A 197 27.02 -0.46 4.28
C SER A 197 26.53 0.69 3.41
N VAL A 198 26.19 1.80 4.05
CA VAL A 198 25.76 3.07 3.41
C VAL A 198 26.67 4.24 3.81
N ILE A 199 27.88 3.94 4.29
CA ILE A 199 28.77 4.96 4.84
C ILE A 199 29.19 6.00 3.80
N GLY A 200 29.37 5.60 2.54
CA GLY A 200 29.69 6.51 1.43
C GLY A 200 28.59 7.55 1.21
N GLN A 201 27.33 7.13 1.21
CA GLN A 201 26.17 8.00 1.10
C GLN A 201 26.07 8.96 2.30
N VAL A 202 26.26 8.45 3.52
CA VAL A 202 26.26 9.26 4.75
C VAL A 202 27.34 10.34 4.70
N VAL A 203 28.56 10.03 4.28
CA VAL A 203 29.66 11.01 4.17
C VAL A 203 29.32 12.12 3.17
N LYS A 204 28.73 11.79 2.02
CA LYS A 204 28.31 12.79 1.03
C LYS A 204 27.17 13.68 1.56
N LEU A 205 26.18 13.11 2.26
CA LEU A 205 25.14 13.88 2.92
C LEU A 205 25.72 14.89 3.91
N LEU A 206 26.62 14.43 4.79
CA LEU A 206 27.26 15.29 5.80
C LEU A 206 28.13 16.39 5.19
N SER A 207 28.81 16.10 4.08
CA SER A 207 29.61 17.09 3.35
C SER A 207 28.77 18.24 2.79
N ALA A 208 27.51 17.98 2.44
CA ALA A 208 26.57 19.00 1.99
C ALA A 208 25.95 19.84 3.12
N LYS A 209 26.15 19.45 4.37
CA LYS A 209 25.68 20.14 5.60
C LYS A 209 24.18 20.50 5.55
N PRO A 210 23.27 19.57 5.27
CA PRO A 210 21.84 19.86 5.23
C PRO A 210 21.28 20.15 6.63
N ASP A 211 20.24 21.01 6.73
CA ASP A 211 19.48 21.22 7.97
C ASP A 211 18.69 19.97 8.36
N ALA A 212 18.22 19.23 7.36
CA ALA A 212 17.49 17.99 7.54
C ALA A 212 17.92 16.92 6.53
N VAL A 213 17.76 15.64 6.89
CA VAL A 213 17.91 14.51 5.96
C VAL A 213 16.59 13.76 5.87
N LEU A 214 16.11 13.51 4.65
CA LEU A 214 14.98 12.60 4.38
C LEU A 214 15.49 11.24 3.93
N ILE A 215 15.10 10.19 4.65
CA ILE A 215 15.44 8.80 4.37
C ILE A 215 14.23 8.08 3.77
N ALA A 216 14.33 7.68 2.49
CA ALA A 216 13.32 6.92 1.79
C ALA A 216 13.68 5.42 1.77
N GLY A 217 13.61 4.82 2.95
CA GLY A 217 13.79 3.39 3.20
C GLY A 217 12.52 2.75 3.76
N VAL A 218 12.55 1.44 3.99
CA VAL A 218 11.40 0.67 4.51
C VAL A 218 11.83 -0.15 5.72
N SER A 219 11.12 0.03 6.85
CA SER A 219 11.30 -0.76 8.08
C SER A 219 12.79 -0.81 8.51
N ALA A 220 13.31 -1.98 8.83
CA ALA A 220 14.72 -2.17 9.20
C ALA A 220 15.72 -1.62 8.17
N GLY A 221 15.37 -1.63 6.89
CA GLY A 221 16.25 -1.11 5.83
C GLY A 221 16.44 0.42 5.83
N ALA A 222 15.61 1.16 6.59
CA ALA A 222 15.79 2.60 6.80
C ALA A 222 16.76 2.92 7.96
N VAL A 223 17.16 1.92 8.76
CA VAL A 223 18.02 2.10 9.93
C VAL A 223 19.47 2.42 9.57
N PRO A 224 20.14 1.73 8.62
CA PRO A 224 21.57 1.98 8.34
C PRO A 224 21.91 3.43 8.01
N PRO A 225 21.19 4.15 7.12
CA PRO A 225 21.51 5.56 6.87
C PRO A 225 21.22 6.44 8.10
N HIS A 226 20.15 6.17 8.86
CA HIS A 226 19.87 6.91 10.10
C HIS A 226 20.99 6.73 11.13
N GLN A 227 21.31 5.48 11.42
CA GLN A 227 22.37 5.13 12.39
C GLN A 227 23.71 5.72 11.97
N GLY A 228 24.06 5.62 10.69
CA GLY A 228 25.29 6.21 10.16
C GLY A 228 25.37 7.73 10.34
N LEU A 229 24.27 8.46 10.18
CA LEU A 229 24.20 9.90 10.45
C LEU A 229 24.46 10.20 11.94
N ILE A 230 23.81 9.48 12.85
CA ILE A 230 23.97 9.64 14.30
C ILE A 230 25.41 9.32 14.72
N GLU A 231 25.97 8.20 14.27
CA GLU A 231 27.35 7.78 14.59
C GLU A 231 28.43 8.78 14.11
N LYS A 232 28.14 9.45 12.98
CA LYS A 232 29.03 10.52 12.46
C LYS A 232 28.75 11.91 13.05
N GLY A 233 27.87 11.98 14.06
CA GLY A 233 27.62 13.21 14.83
C GLY A 233 26.71 14.22 14.16
N TYR A 234 25.86 13.80 13.19
CA TYR A 234 24.84 14.68 12.61
C TYR A 234 23.90 15.22 13.68
N LYS A 235 23.61 16.52 13.64
CA LYS A 235 22.77 17.22 14.63
C LYS A 235 21.50 17.81 14.04
N GLY A 236 21.33 17.71 12.70
CA GLY A 236 20.12 18.17 12.02
C GLY A 236 18.94 17.21 12.23
N LEU A 237 17.80 17.55 11.65
CA LEU A 237 16.58 16.75 11.75
C LEU A 237 16.64 15.55 10.79
N ILE A 238 16.21 14.38 11.26
CA ILE A 238 16.16 13.17 10.41
C ILE A 238 14.70 12.78 10.19
N TYR A 239 14.28 12.87 8.94
CA TYR A 239 12.95 12.52 8.49
C TYR A 239 12.94 11.18 7.79
N HIS A 240 11.80 10.52 7.89
CA HIS A 240 11.56 9.23 7.24
C HIS A 240 10.23 9.24 6.49
N THR A 241 10.17 8.46 5.44
CA THR A 241 8.92 8.15 4.75
C THR A 241 8.05 7.22 5.59
N HIS A 242 6.77 7.09 5.23
CA HIS A 242 5.84 6.17 5.90
C HIS A 242 6.33 4.72 5.95
N GLY A 243 7.19 4.30 5.02
CA GLY A 243 7.79 2.98 5.00
C GLY A 243 8.56 2.60 6.27
N SER A 244 9.04 3.59 7.04
CA SER A 244 9.73 3.37 8.33
C SER A 244 8.77 3.16 9.50
N SER A 245 7.46 3.34 9.33
CA SER A 245 6.45 3.19 10.41
C SER A 245 6.13 1.72 10.72
N ALA A 246 7.16 0.92 10.97
CA ALA A 246 7.04 -0.51 11.25
C ALA A 246 7.82 -0.88 12.52
N PRO A 247 7.36 -1.90 13.28
CA PRO A 247 8.01 -2.29 14.54
C PRO A 247 9.49 -2.60 14.42
N ASP A 248 9.93 -3.21 13.31
CA ASP A 248 11.35 -3.56 13.10
C ASP A 248 12.25 -2.33 12.93
N PHE A 249 11.73 -1.17 12.51
CA PHE A 249 12.49 0.08 12.49
C PHE A 249 12.98 0.44 13.90
N ILE A 250 12.08 0.39 14.89
CA ILE A 250 12.44 0.65 16.30
C ILE A 250 13.27 -0.49 16.86
N LYS A 251 12.86 -1.74 16.63
CA LYS A 251 13.53 -2.93 17.17
C LYS A 251 15.00 -3.00 16.76
N ILE A 252 15.31 -2.73 15.48
CA ILE A 252 16.67 -2.77 14.93
C ILE A 252 17.42 -1.48 15.21
N GLY A 253 16.77 -0.32 15.09
CA GLY A 253 17.38 0.98 15.30
C GLY A 253 17.67 1.29 16.79
N GLY A 254 16.88 0.74 17.70
CA GLY A 254 17.04 0.95 19.14
C GLY A 254 17.10 2.43 19.50
N LYS A 255 18.08 2.80 20.32
CA LYS A 255 18.30 4.19 20.75
C LYS A 255 18.72 5.13 19.61
N SER A 256 19.29 4.62 18.52
CA SER A 256 19.77 5.49 17.44
C SER A 256 18.62 6.17 16.68
N VAL A 257 17.42 5.60 16.69
CA VAL A 257 16.24 6.15 15.99
C VAL A 257 15.33 6.99 16.88
N GLU A 258 15.70 7.22 18.15
CA GLU A 258 14.97 8.18 19.00
C GLU A 258 14.94 9.57 18.37
N GLY A 259 13.77 10.21 18.38
CA GLY A 259 13.57 11.52 17.75
C GLY A 259 13.41 11.48 16.23
N ALA A 260 13.41 10.31 15.59
CA ALA A 260 13.10 10.18 14.17
C ALA A 260 11.72 10.77 13.86
N LEU A 261 11.61 11.56 12.78
CA LEU A 261 10.39 12.24 12.35
C LEU A 261 9.81 11.52 11.13
N ILE A 262 8.57 11.07 11.20
CA ILE A 262 8.01 10.16 10.20
C ILE A 262 6.61 10.65 9.79
N ALA A 263 6.36 10.79 8.49
CA ALA A 263 4.99 10.88 7.99
C ALA A 263 4.40 9.47 7.96
N ALA A 264 3.40 9.18 8.76
CA ALA A 264 2.85 7.84 8.95
C ALA A 264 1.38 7.76 8.52
N SER A 265 0.92 6.54 8.18
CA SER A 265 -0.51 6.26 8.03
C SER A 265 -1.22 6.41 9.39
N ILE A 266 -2.44 6.91 9.36
CA ILE A 266 -3.30 7.04 10.54
C ILE A 266 -3.56 5.70 11.26
N THR A 267 -3.38 4.56 10.61
CA THR A 267 -3.53 3.22 11.21
C THR A 267 -2.41 2.87 12.20
N LEU A 268 -1.33 3.65 12.23
CA LEU A 268 -0.24 3.42 13.18
C LEU A 268 -0.69 3.67 14.63
N LEU A 269 -1.38 4.79 14.86
CA LEU A 269 -1.87 5.24 16.18
C LEU A 269 -3.33 5.75 16.07
N PRO A 270 -4.28 4.92 15.63
CA PRO A 270 -5.63 5.39 15.35
C PRO A 270 -6.39 5.86 16.61
N GLU A 271 -5.96 5.41 17.79
CA GLU A 271 -6.54 5.84 19.09
C GLU A 271 -6.28 7.33 19.36
N GLU A 272 -5.16 7.86 18.84
CA GLU A 272 -4.73 9.25 19.03
C GLU A 272 -5.36 10.21 18.01
N LEU A 273 -6.12 9.71 17.02
CA LEU A 273 -6.81 10.56 16.06
C LEU A 273 -7.94 11.36 16.73
N PRO A 274 -8.22 12.58 16.25
CA PRO A 274 -9.39 13.34 16.70
C PRO A 274 -10.68 12.59 16.34
N ASP A 275 -11.72 12.73 17.17
CA ASP A 275 -13.01 12.06 16.95
C ASP A 275 -13.72 12.49 15.66
N SER A 276 -13.35 13.66 15.13
CA SER A 276 -13.82 14.17 13.84
C SER A 276 -13.21 13.42 12.64
N ASN A 277 -12.15 12.62 12.82
CA ASN A 277 -11.59 11.84 11.71
C ASN A 277 -12.55 10.69 11.35
N PRO A 278 -13.10 10.66 10.12
CA PRO A 278 -14.12 9.68 9.74
C PRO A 278 -13.60 8.22 9.76
N SER A 279 -12.29 8.02 9.61
CA SER A 279 -11.67 6.69 9.58
C SER A 279 -11.28 6.17 10.97
N LYS A 280 -11.31 7.00 12.03
CA LYS A 280 -10.87 6.60 13.38
C LYS A 280 -11.48 5.30 13.86
N LYS A 281 -12.81 5.18 13.81
CA LYS A 281 -13.52 3.98 14.29
C LYS A 281 -13.12 2.73 13.49
N LEU A 282 -13.03 2.86 12.17
CA LEU A 282 -12.67 1.74 11.29
C LEU A 282 -11.20 1.35 11.46
N ALA A 283 -10.30 2.31 11.60
CA ALA A 283 -8.89 2.07 11.86
C ALA A 283 -8.65 1.36 13.20
N ILE A 284 -9.37 1.76 14.26
CA ILE A 284 -9.34 1.07 15.56
C ILE A 284 -9.88 -0.37 15.43
N ALA A 285 -11.02 -0.55 14.73
CA ALA A 285 -11.59 -1.87 14.50
C ALA A 285 -10.61 -2.79 13.76
N PHE A 286 -9.97 -2.31 12.69
CA PHE A 286 -8.92 -3.02 11.96
C PHE A 286 -7.77 -3.45 12.88
N VAL A 287 -7.24 -2.53 13.68
CA VAL A 287 -6.12 -2.82 14.61
C VAL A 287 -6.52 -3.88 15.64
N ASN A 288 -7.72 -3.78 16.21
CA ASN A 288 -8.22 -4.71 17.22
C ASN A 288 -8.47 -6.10 16.65
N GLU A 289 -9.09 -6.21 15.46
CA GLU A 289 -9.34 -7.49 14.79
C GLU A 289 -8.01 -8.18 14.43
N TYR A 290 -7.05 -7.47 13.85
CA TYR A 290 -5.73 -8.02 13.55
C TYR A 290 -5.03 -8.50 14.83
N LYS A 291 -5.08 -7.70 15.89
CA LYS A 291 -4.50 -8.07 17.20
C LYS A 291 -5.18 -9.31 17.80
N GLN A 292 -6.49 -9.44 17.64
CA GLN A 292 -7.22 -10.62 18.10
C GLN A 292 -6.76 -11.89 17.36
N ILE A 293 -6.49 -11.80 16.05
CA ILE A 293 -6.08 -12.95 15.24
C ILE A 293 -4.61 -13.30 15.47
N TYR A 294 -3.71 -12.30 15.56
CA TYR A 294 -2.26 -12.51 15.53
C TYR A 294 -1.53 -12.18 16.85
N GLY A 295 -2.22 -11.69 17.87
CA GLY A 295 -1.65 -11.37 19.19
C GLY A 295 -0.86 -10.05 19.25
N ASN A 296 -0.63 -9.35 18.14
CA ASN A 296 0.16 -8.11 18.07
C ASN A 296 -0.53 -7.06 17.18
N ARG A 297 -0.11 -5.80 17.31
CA ARG A 297 -0.60 -4.75 16.41
C ARG A 297 -0.18 -5.03 14.96
N PRO A 298 -1.04 -4.69 13.97
CA PRO A 298 -0.67 -4.80 12.58
C PRO A 298 0.47 -3.82 12.26
N PRO A 299 1.52 -4.25 11.52
CA PRO A 299 2.32 -3.29 10.77
C PRO A 299 1.44 -2.54 9.78
N ILE A 300 1.75 -1.27 9.51
CA ILE A 300 0.92 -0.40 8.64
C ILE A 300 0.61 -1.02 7.25
N PHE A 301 1.48 -1.89 6.76
CA PHE A 301 1.33 -2.53 5.46
C PHE A 301 0.11 -3.45 5.34
N ALA A 302 -0.36 -4.01 6.46
CA ALA A 302 -1.55 -4.87 6.51
C ALA A 302 -2.82 -4.12 6.07
N ALA A 303 -2.90 -2.82 6.39
CA ALA A 303 -4.06 -1.99 6.13
C ALA A 303 -4.42 -1.90 4.63
N GLY A 304 -3.42 -1.92 3.74
CA GLY A 304 -3.68 -1.83 2.30
C GLY A 304 -4.48 -3.02 1.75
N VAL A 305 -4.24 -4.23 2.26
CA VAL A 305 -5.03 -5.42 1.87
C VAL A 305 -6.41 -5.40 2.52
N PHE A 306 -6.51 -4.99 3.77
CA PHE A 306 -7.80 -4.82 4.45
C PHE A 306 -8.68 -3.80 3.70
N ASP A 307 -8.14 -2.66 3.32
CA ASP A 307 -8.85 -1.60 2.58
C ASP A 307 -9.20 -2.05 1.15
N ALA A 308 -8.38 -2.90 0.51
CA ALA A 308 -8.75 -3.54 -0.75
C ALA A 308 -10.06 -4.34 -0.62
N GLY A 309 -10.24 -5.03 0.51
CA GLY A 309 -11.49 -5.73 0.83
C GLY A 309 -12.69 -4.79 0.92
N ILE A 310 -12.53 -3.62 1.56
CA ILE A 310 -13.60 -2.59 1.65
C ILE A 310 -13.92 -2.02 0.28
N MET A 311 -12.90 -1.71 -0.53
CA MET A 311 -13.09 -1.21 -1.90
C MET A 311 -13.85 -2.23 -2.77
N LEU A 312 -13.53 -3.53 -2.65
CA LEU A 312 -14.26 -4.60 -3.33
C LEU A 312 -15.72 -4.70 -2.83
N GLN A 313 -15.96 -4.63 -1.52
CA GLN A 313 -17.32 -4.64 -0.96
C GLN A 313 -18.16 -3.48 -1.51
N ASN A 314 -17.57 -2.31 -1.71
CA ASN A 314 -18.24 -1.15 -2.29
C ASN A 314 -18.53 -1.32 -3.79
N ALA A 315 -17.61 -1.87 -4.56
CA ALA A 315 -17.68 -1.93 -6.02
C ALA A 315 -18.44 -3.16 -6.56
N LEU A 316 -18.34 -4.31 -5.89
CA LEU A 316 -18.90 -5.57 -6.35
C LEU A 316 -20.42 -5.54 -6.58
N PRO A 317 -21.28 -4.91 -5.74
CA PRO A 317 -22.73 -4.86 -6.01
C PRO A 317 -23.07 -4.23 -7.35
N GLN A 318 -22.34 -3.18 -7.75
CA GLN A 318 -22.56 -2.50 -9.02
C GLN A 318 -22.07 -3.35 -10.20
N ALA A 319 -20.92 -4.02 -10.07
CA ALA A 319 -20.40 -4.91 -11.11
C ALA A 319 -21.28 -6.14 -11.33
N LEU A 320 -21.74 -6.76 -10.24
CA LEU A 320 -22.65 -7.93 -10.28
C LEU A 320 -24.02 -7.59 -10.90
N GLY A 321 -24.47 -6.35 -10.77
CA GLY A 321 -25.69 -5.88 -11.45
C GLY A 321 -25.54 -5.68 -12.97
N LYS A 322 -24.30 -5.66 -13.49
CA LYS A 322 -24.02 -5.41 -14.92
C LYS A 322 -23.56 -6.65 -15.68
N ALA A 323 -22.78 -7.53 -15.04
CA ALA A 323 -22.17 -8.68 -15.73
C ALA A 323 -21.94 -9.84 -14.76
N LYS A 324 -21.65 -11.03 -15.31
CA LYS A 324 -21.35 -12.25 -14.54
C LYS A 324 -19.86 -12.37 -14.24
N PRO A 325 -19.44 -12.78 -13.02
CA PRO A 325 -18.05 -13.11 -12.71
C PRO A 325 -17.44 -14.10 -13.71
N GLY A 326 -16.12 -13.99 -13.90
CA GLY A 326 -15.34 -14.81 -14.84
C GLY A 326 -15.35 -14.30 -16.29
N THR A 327 -15.97 -13.12 -16.57
CA THR A 327 -16.04 -12.55 -17.91
C THR A 327 -15.26 -11.23 -18.03
N PRO A 328 -14.78 -10.86 -19.24
CA PRO A 328 -14.18 -9.54 -19.46
C PRO A 328 -15.12 -8.38 -19.12
N GLU A 329 -16.41 -8.53 -19.42
CA GLU A 329 -17.45 -7.54 -19.13
C GLU A 329 -17.58 -7.29 -17.63
N PHE A 330 -17.44 -8.34 -16.81
CA PHE A 330 -17.45 -8.20 -15.36
C PHE A 330 -16.21 -7.43 -14.86
N ARG A 331 -15.03 -7.73 -15.39
CA ARG A 331 -13.80 -7.01 -15.03
C ARG A 331 -13.88 -5.52 -15.40
N MET A 332 -14.45 -5.20 -16.56
CA MET A 332 -14.71 -3.79 -16.95
C MET A 332 -15.71 -3.13 -15.99
N ALA A 333 -16.83 -3.80 -15.70
CA ALA A 333 -17.85 -3.28 -14.78
C ALA A 333 -17.27 -3.07 -13.37
N LEU A 334 -16.39 -3.96 -12.89
CA LEU A 334 -15.73 -3.84 -11.60
C LEU A 334 -14.71 -2.67 -11.59
N ARG A 335 -13.93 -2.49 -12.66
CA ARG A 335 -13.05 -1.34 -12.81
C ARG A 335 -13.84 -0.02 -12.75
N ASP A 336 -14.94 0.07 -13.50
CA ASP A 336 -15.78 1.28 -13.55
C ASP A 336 -16.44 1.57 -12.19
N ALA A 337 -16.83 0.52 -11.47
CA ALA A 337 -17.38 0.65 -10.13
C ALA A 337 -16.32 1.12 -9.11
N LEU A 338 -15.08 0.65 -9.22
CA LEU A 338 -13.96 1.12 -8.41
C LEU A 338 -13.63 2.59 -8.72
N GLU A 339 -13.59 2.98 -10.00
CA GLU A 339 -13.33 4.35 -10.46
C GLU A 339 -14.44 5.33 -9.99
N GLY A 340 -15.64 4.82 -9.75
CA GLY A 340 -16.79 5.58 -9.24
C GLY A 340 -16.84 5.77 -7.71
N ALA A 341 -15.89 5.23 -6.95
CA ALA A 341 -15.89 5.35 -5.49
C ALA A 341 -15.71 6.80 -5.04
N LYS A 342 -16.66 7.32 -4.23
CA LYS A 342 -16.64 8.70 -3.72
C LYS A 342 -16.84 8.70 -2.21
N ASN A 343 -15.97 9.42 -1.50
CA ASN A 343 -16.01 9.56 -0.04
C ASN A 343 -16.08 8.21 0.69
N LEU A 344 -15.46 7.18 0.12
CA LEU A 344 -15.43 5.85 0.73
C LEU A 344 -14.49 5.88 1.93
N VAL A 345 -15.04 5.64 3.12
CA VAL A 345 -14.24 5.52 4.35
C VAL A 345 -13.55 4.17 4.35
N VAL A 346 -12.23 4.20 4.43
CA VAL A 346 -11.36 3.04 4.60
C VAL A 346 -10.54 3.18 5.87
N SER A 347 -9.78 2.16 6.29
CA SER A 347 -9.03 2.22 7.55
C SER A 347 -7.93 3.29 7.53
N GLN A 348 -7.39 3.59 6.36
CA GLN A 348 -6.29 4.54 6.17
C GLN A 348 -6.74 5.96 5.81
N GLY A 349 -8.02 6.24 5.69
CA GLY A 349 -8.51 7.57 5.30
C GLY A 349 -9.85 7.53 4.58
N VAL A 350 -10.06 8.52 3.74
CA VAL A 350 -11.23 8.62 2.86
C VAL A 350 -10.76 8.61 1.41
N VAL A 351 -11.35 7.75 0.61
CA VAL A 351 -10.97 7.54 -0.79
C VAL A 351 -12.04 8.12 -1.71
N SER A 352 -11.61 8.96 -2.65
CA SER A 352 -12.45 9.45 -3.76
C SER A 352 -11.70 9.25 -5.06
N ILE A 353 -12.00 8.15 -5.73
CA ILE A 353 -11.34 7.77 -6.98
C ILE A 353 -11.96 8.53 -8.15
N THR A 354 -11.13 8.94 -9.09
CA THR A 354 -11.53 9.62 -10.31
C THR A 354 -10.80 9.01 -11.52
N PRO A 355 -11.24 9.26 -12.76
CA PRO A 355 -10.53 8.79 -13.96
C PRO A 355 -9.05 9.25 -14.07
N THR A 356 -8.65 10.26 -13.32
CA THR A 356 -7.27 10.80 -13.32
C THR A 356 -6.50 10.55 -12.03
N ASP A 357 -7.18 10.06 -10.98
CA ASP A 357 -6.56 9.72 -9.69
C ASP A 357 -7.13 8.40 -9.15
N HIS A 358 -6.37 7.32 -9.32
CA HIS A 358 -6.70 5.99 -8.82
C HIS A 358 -6.09 5.66 -7.45
N ALA A 359 -5.55 6.64 -6.73
CA ALA A 359 -5.25 6.55 -5.30
C ALA A 359 -6.38 7.17 -4.46
N GLY A 360 -6.81 8.38 -4.80
CA GLY A 360 -7.99 9.04 -4.25
C GLY A 360 -7.90 9.43 -2.77
N PHE A 361 -6.73 9.31 -2.13
CA PHE A 361 -6.51 9.70 -0.74
C PHE A 361 -6.16 11.20 -0.61
N ASP A 362 -6.52 11.79 0.51
CA ASP A 362 -6.14 13.15 0.87
C ASP A 362 -5.39 13.23 2.22
N LYS A 363 -5.13 14.46 2.71
CA LYS A 363 -4.41 14.71 3.97
C LYS A 363 -5.06 14.08 5.22
N ARG A 364 -6.28 13.57 5.16
CA ARG A 364 -6.89 12.81 6.27
C ARG A 364 -6.27 11.43 6.48
N SER A 365 -5.41 10.97 5.56
CA SER A 365 -4.76 9.65 5.58
C SER A 365 -3.43 9.61 6.30
N GLY A 366 -2.86 10.74 6.68
CA GLY A 366 -1.53 10.83 7.27
C GLY A 366 -1.48 11.58 8.59
N VAL A 367 -0.41 11.35 9.32
CA VAL A 367 -0.08 12.02 10.59
C VAL A 367 1.44 12.06 10.75
N MET A 368 1.97 13.14 11.36
CA MET A 368 3.38 13.18 11.76
C MET A 368 3.55 12.44 13.09
N VAL A 369 4.54 11.55 13.15
CA VAL A 369 4.92 10.83 14.36
C VAL A 369 6.41 10.93 14.59
N THR A 370 6.81 10.66 15.83
CA THR A 370 8.22 10.52 16.24
C THR A 370 8.44 9.18 16.94
N VAL A 371 9.68 8.80 17.11
CA VAL A 371 10.08 7.73 18.04
C VAL A 371 10.43 8.37 19.38
N LYS A 372 9.71 7.96 20.44
CA LYS A 372 9.91 8.43 21.80
C LYS A 372 9.84 7.25 22.77
N ASP A 373 10.86 7.12 23.61
CA ASP A 373 10.96 6.03 24.60
C ASP A 373 10.79 4.64 23.96
N GLY A 374 11.36 4.44 22.77
CA GLY A 374 11.29 3.19 22.02
C GLY A 374 9.90 2.87 21.44
N LYS A 375 9.02 3.87 21.26
CA LYS A 375 7.68 3.71 20.70
C LYS A 375 7.38 4.84 19.71
N PHE A 376 6.47 4.58 18.77
CA PHE A 376 5.87 5.64 17.98
C PHE A 376 4.93 6.49 18.84
N ALA A 377 4.97 7.80 18.67
CA ALA A 377 4.08 8.76 19.32
C ALA A 377 3.69 9.86 18.32
N THR A 378 2.45 10.33 18.37
CA THR A 378 2.00 11.44 17.51
C THR A 378 2.72 12.74 17.90
N LEU A 379 3.15 13.51 16.90
CA LEU A 379 3.65 14.86 17.10
C LEU A 379 2.47 15.83 17.24
N ASN A 380 2.31 16.38 18.43
CA ASN A 380 1.29 17.41 18.75
C ASN A 380 1.92 18.81 18.60
N GLU A 381 2.32 19.20 17.39
CA GLU A 381 2.91 20.54 17.11
C GLU A 381 2.04 21.41 16.18
#